data_7c9cd0f57a30a2ecdb51ba3cdf5b5f21
#
_entry.id   7c9cd0f57a30a2ecdb51ba3cdf5b5f21
#
_cell.length_a   1.000
_cell.length_b   1.000
_cell.length_c   1.000
_cell.angle_alpha   90.00
_cell.angle_beta   90.00
_cell.angle_gamma   90.00
#
_symmetry.space_group_name_H-M   'P 1'
#
loop_
_entity.id
_entity.type
_entity.pdbx_description
1 polymer ?
#
loop_
_entity_poly.entity_id
_entity_poly.type
_entity_poly.pdbx_seq_one_letter_code
_entity_poly.pdbx_strand_id
1 'polypeptide(L)'
;TRSGAVTVGIAGYTNAGKSSFFLKMSGKEVLVEDKLFSTLETTVGRLAASPRILLADTIGFIDNLPNATLDAFRATLSEALECDMLMVLVDATDPLDEFQRKISATQREINSRYLGEEDVDILDERKIMCVLTKIEGISETELMEKQSIVREYGYGQPLGISVHENIGLTELQEAMLTQLFGSPTTLQLIHSEAGRGIEGYLSDVYDSGMIIDKKLQDNGNMIVEVWINKQSLARLVSSSYGRIEVK
;
A
#
# COMPACT_ATOMS: atom_id res chain seq x y z
N THR A 1 -8.74 12.21 -7.13
CA THR A 1 -7.51 11.82 -7.82
C THR A 1 -7.68 11.96 -9.33
N ARG A 2 -7.00 12.93 -9.93
CA ARG A 2 -7.17 13.30 -11.37
C ARG A 2 -6.57 12.28 -12.36
N SER A 3 -5.88 11.24 -11.91
CA SER A 3 -5.18 10.29 -12.79
C SER A 3 -5.62 8.83 -12.64
N GLY A 4 -6.58 8.52 -11.76
CA GLY A 4 -6.98 7.12 -11.47
C GLY A 4 -5.89 6.28 -10.79
N ALA A 5 -4.79 6.89 -10.40
CA ALA A 5 -3.75 6.22 -9.62
C ALA A 5 -4.11 6.21 -8.14
N VAL A 6 -3.79 5.11 -7.47
CA VAL A 6 -3.87 4.98 -6.01
C VAL A 6 -2.50 5.27 -5.42
N THR A 7 -2.46 6.03 -4.34
CA THR A 7 -1.22 6.47 -3.71
C THR A 7 -1.02 5.84 -2.34
N VAL A 8 0.20 5.36 -2.07
CA VAL A 8 0.61 4.81 -0.79
C VAL A 8 1.77 5.65 -0.26
N GLY A 9 1.53 6.38 0.81
CA GLY A 9 2.56 7.12 1.53
C GLY A 9 3.36 6.21 2.46
N ILE A 10 4.68 6.40 2.53
CA ILE A 10 5.55 5.68 3.44
C ILE A 10 6.00 6.63 4.54
N ALA A 11 5.75 6.29 5.78
CA ALA A 11 6.18 7.04 6.96
C ALA A 11 6.96 6.15 7.93
N GLY A 12 7.71 6.75 8.83
CA GLY A 12 8.48 6.03 9.85
C GLY A 12 9.71 6.81 10.28
N TYR A 13 10.30 6.41 11.40
CA TYR A 13 11.51 7.05 11.92
C TYR A 13 12.71 6.90 10.97
N THR A 14 13.73 7.74 11.18
CA THR A 14 15.03 7.54 10.54
C THR A 14 15.54 6.14 10.81
N ASN A 15 16.18 5.51 9.81
CA ASN A 15 16.67 4.14 9.85
C ASN A 15 15.60 3.02 9.93
N ALA A 16 14.31 3.32 9.86
CA ALA A 16 13.24 2.31 9.76
C ALA A 16 13.24 1.54 8.43
N GLY A 17 14.19 1.77 7.54
CA GLY A 17 14.32 1.04 6.28
C GLY A 17 13.44 1.57 5.14
N LYS A 18 12.87 2.79 5.24
CA LYS A 18 11.98 3.38 4.23
C LYS A 18 12.55 3.37 2.83
N SER A 19 13.74 3.96 2.64
CA SER A 19 14.36 4.06 1.31
C SER A 19 14.71 2.68 0.73
N SER A 20 15.17 1.74 1.57
CA SER A 20 15.43 0.36 1.13
C SER A 20 14.14 -0.34 0.70
N PHE A 21 13.08 -0.17 1.48
CA PHE A 21 11.75 -0.68 1.16
C PHE A 21 11.20 -0.05 -0.13
N PHE A 22 11.27 1.27 -0.25
CA PHE A 22 10.85 2.01 -1.44
C PHE A 22 11.54 1.50 -2.70
N LEU A 23 12.88 1.43 -2.70
CA LEU A 23 13.66 0.94 -3.83
C LEU A 23 13.33 -0.52 -4.18
N LYS A 24 13.08 -1.35 -3.17
CA LYS A 24 12.73 -2.76 -3.37
C LYS A 24 11.37 -2.91 -4.02
N MET A 25 10.37 -2.16 -3.54
CA MET A 25 8.98 -2.27 -3.99
C MET A 25 8.71 -1.55 -5.31
N SER A 26 9.33 -0.41 -5.54
CA SER A 26 9.15 0.36 -6.79
C SER A 26 10.08 -0.10 -7.94
N GLY A 27 11.02 -0.99 -7.66
CA GLY A 27 12.07 -1.32 -8.61
C GLY A 27 12.99 -0.13 -8.89
N LYS A 28 13.63 -0.10 -10.07
CA LYS A 28 14.51 0.99 -10.49
C LYS A 28 13.78 2.17 -11.17
N GLU A 29 12.47 2.08 -11.32
CA GLU A 29 11.68 3.14 -11.94
C GLU A 29 11.28 4.20 -10.92
N VAL A 30 12.21 5.10 -10.60
CA VAL A 30 11.91 6.34 -9.89
C VAL A 30 11.28 7.30 -10.88
N LEU A 31 9.99 7.54 -10.75
CA LEU A 31 9.31 8.59 -11.49
C LEU A 31 9.45 9.89 -10.69
N VAL A 32 10.28 10.80 -11.13
CA VAL A 32 10.26 12.18 -10.64
C VAL A 32 9.06 12.86 -11.31
N GLU A 33 7.90 12.75 -10.71
CA GLU A 33 6.73 13.53 -11.13
C GLU A 33 6.67 14.82 -10.30
N ASP A 34 7.22 15.91 -10.85
CA ASP A 34 7.30 17.25 -10.25
C ASP A 34 5.95 17.92 -9.94
N LYS A 35 4.82 17.25 -10.09
CA LYS A 35 3.50 17.88 -10.08
C LYS A 35 2.49 17.37 -9.05
N LEU A 36 2.77 16.27 -8.36
CA LEU A 36 1.82 15.72 -7.37
C LEU A 36 2.10 16.20 -5.95
N PHE A 37 3.33 16.60 -5.66
CA PHE A 37 3.76 17.04 -4.34
C PHE A 37 4.54 18.35 -4.50
N SER A 38 4.03 19.42 -3.92
CA SER A 38 4.53 20.79 -4.16
C SER A 38 5.67 21.23 -3.24
N THR A 39 6.11 20.39 -2.31
CA THR A 39 7.13 20.74 -1.31
C THR A 39 8.14 19.63 -1.09
N LEU A 40 9.43 19.96 -1.15
CA LEU A 40 10.63 19.24 -0.71
C LEU A 40 10.66 17.70 -0.99
N GLU A 41 11.33 17.31 -2.09
CA GLU A 41 11.98 16.01 -2.36
C GLU A 41 11.18 14.74 -1.98
N THR A 42 9.87 14.71 -2.26
CA THR A 42 9.12 13.46 -2.20
C THR A 42 9.44 12.62 -3.45
N THR A 43 10.05 11.47 -3.25
CA THR A 43 10.35 10.54 -4.33
C THR A 43 9.13 9.65 -4.58
N VAL A 44 8.63 9.62 -5.82
CA VAL A 44 7.50 8.77 -6.20
C VAL A 44 7.99 7.63 -7.06
N GLY A 45 7.61 6.41 -6.69
CA GLY A 45 7.90 5.19 -7.44
C GLY A 45 6.63 4.45 -7.85
N ARG A 46 6.68 3.69 -8.92
CA ARG A 46 5.55 2.86 -9.35
C ARG A 46 5.65 1.46 -8.76
N LEU A 47 4.67 1.06 -7.94
CA LEU A 47 4.56 -0.30 -7.43
C LEU A 47 3.91 -1.23 -8.47
N ALA A 48 2.85 -0.78 -9.12
CA ALA A 48 2.12 -1.55 -10.12
C ALA A 48 1.58 -0.66 -11.24
N ALA A 49 1.47 -1.21 -12.43
CA ALA A 49 0.92 -0.51 -13.60
C ALA A 49 -0.60 -0.61 -13.66
N SER A 50 -1.16 -1.75 -13.29
CA SER A 50 -2.59 -2.03 -13.28
C SER A 50 -2.96 -2.90 -12.07
N PRO A 51 -3.76 -2.42 -11.11
CA PRO A 51 -4.14 -1.00 -10.97
C PRO A 51 -2.92 -0.11 -10.75
N ARG A 52 -2.97 1.13 -11.21
CA ARG A 52 -1.83 2.06 -11.05
C ARG A 52 -1.67 2.43 -9.58
N ILE A 53 -0.60 1.94 -8.96
CA ILE A 53 -0.25 2.20 -7.57
C ILE A 53 1.08 2.93 -7.54
N LEU A 54 1.10 4.07 -6.87
CA LEU A 54 2.28 4.89 -6.66
C LEU A 54 2.69 4.83 -5.19
N LEU A 55 3.97 4.60 -4.95
CA LEU A 55 4.58 4.75 -3.63
C LEU A 55 5.19 6.15 -3.52
N ALA A 56 4.92 6.83 -2.42
CA ALA A 56 5.53 8.11 -2.09
C ALA A 56 6.45 7.91 -0.89
N ASP A 57 7.77 8.05 -1.10
CA ASP A 57 8.73 8.07 0.00
C ASP A 57 8.72 9.46 0.64
N THR A 58 8.50 9.53 1.93
CA THR A 58 8.41 10.77 2.68
C THR A 58 9.62 10.93 3.60
N ILE A 59 9.82 12.14 4.09
CA ILE A 59 10.84 12.40 5.11
C ILE A 59 10.49 11.62 6.38
N GLY A 60 11.46 10.86 6.91
CA GLY A 60 11.28 10.09 8.15
C GLY A 60 11.03 10.98 9.36
N PHE A 61 10.31 10.44 10.34
CA PHE A 61 10.21 11.07 11.66
C PHE A 61 11.61 11.22 12.26
N ILE A 62 11.94 12.45 12.65
CA ILE A 62 13.21 12.79 13.28
C ILE A 62 12.91 13.39 14.65
N ASP A 63 13.55 12.84 15.69
CA ASP A 63 13.44 13.41 17.03
C ASP A 63 14.11 14.79 17.10
N ASN A 64 13.51 15.69 17.86
CA ASN A 64 14.06 17.01 18.18
C ASN A 64 14.38 17.90 16.96
N LEU A 65 13.50 17.93 15.97
CA LEU A 65 13.62 18.88 14.86
C LEU A 65 13.51 20.33 15.39
N PRO A 66 14.37 21.24 14.93
CA PRO A 66 14.17 22.67 15.16
C PRO A 66 12.80 23.14 14.64
N ASN A 67 12.15 24.09 15.31
CA ASN A 67 10.81 24.56 14.96
C ASN A 67 10.66 24.98 13.48
N ALA A 68 11.70 25.56 12.89
CA ALA A 68 11.69 25.94 11.47
C ALA A 68 11.66 24.72 10.50
N THR A 69 12.23 23.60 10.93
CA THR A 69 12.23 22.34 10.15
C THR A 69 10.94 21.54 10.40
N LEU A 70 10.31 21.75 11.56
CA LEU A 70 9.01 21.15 11.90
C LEU A 70 7.90 21.55 10.92
N ASP A 71 7.86 22.78 10.44
CA ASP A 71 6.82 23.24 9.52
C ASP A 71 6.98 22.64 8.10
N ALA A 72 8.23 22.51 7.62
CA ALA A 72 8.51 21.81 6.37
C ALA A 72 8.20 20.30 6.48
N PHE A 73 8.59 19.70 7.60
CA PHE A 73 8.25 18.29 7.92
C PHE A 73 6.73 18.10 8.02
N ARG A 74 6.03 19.05 8.63
CA ARG A 74 4.56 19.07 8.72
C ARG A 74 3.90 19.07 7.35
N ALA A 75 4.38 19.86 6.41
CA ALA A 75 3.85 19.91 5.06
C ALA A 75 4.02 18.55 4.35
N THR A 76 5.21 17.95 4.42
CA THR A 76 5.50 16.66 3.78
C THR A 76 4.68 15.50 4.39
N LEU A 77 4.51 15.50 5.72
CA LEU A 77 3.68 14.49 6.35
C LEU A 77 2.20 14.69 6.00
N SER A 78 1.72 15.92 5.88
CA SER A 78 0.35 16.19 5.42
C SER A 78 0.11 15.64 4.02
N GLU A 79 1.08 15.78 3.11
CA GLU A 79 1.00 15.19 1.77
C GLU A 79 0.96 13.64 1.81
N ALA A 80 1.79 13.01 2.67
CA ALA A 80 1.74 11.55 2.86
C ALA A 80 0.40 11.07 3.43
N LEU A 81 -0.22 11.91 4.25
CA LEU A 81 -1.51 11.66 4.86
C LEU A 81 -2.69 11.88 3.89
N GLU A 82 -2.51 12.61 2.80
CA GLU A 82 -3.48 12.72 1.70
C GLU A 82 -3.48 11.49 0.77
N CYS A 83 -2.53 10.57 0.95
CA CYS A 83 -2.50 9.30 0.21
C CYS A 83 -3.70 8.41 0.53
N ASP A 84 -4.07 7.56 -0.40
CA ASP A 84 -5.17 6.59 -0.24
C ASP A 84 -4.87 5.55 0.85
N MET A 85 -3.58 5.37 1.18
CA MET A 85 -3.10 4.51 2.25
C MET A 85 -1.79 5.07 2.84
N LEU A 86 -1.61 4.97 4.15
CA LEU A 86 -0.36 5.27 4.84
C LEU A 86 0.27 3.98 5.36
N MET A 87 1.52 3.74 4.98
CA MET A 87 2.33 2.65 5.48
C MET A 87 3.34 3.17 6.49
N VAL A 88 3.24 2.74 7.73
CA VAL A 88 4.12 3.14 8.84
C VAL A 88 5.16 2.05 9.06
N LEU A 89 6.42 2.34 8.74
CA LEU A 89 7.54 1.42 8.93
C LEU A 89 8.19 1.64 10.29
N VAL A 90 8.39 0.54 11.01
CA VAL A 90 9.03 0.53 12.34
C VAL A 90 10.13 -0.50 12.37
N ASP A 91 11.30 -0.12 12.86
CA ASP A 91 12.45 -1.00 13.00
C ASP A 91 12.20 -2.04 14.10
N ALA A 92 12.11 -3.31 13.72
CA ALA A 92 11.91 -4.40 14.69
C ALA A 92 13.14 -4.68 15.55
N THR A 93 14.32 -4.19 15.16
CA THR A 93 15.57 -4.39 15.94
C THR A 93 15.75 -3.38 17.07
N ASP A 94 14.92 -2.33 17.12
CA ASP A 94 14.96 -1.36 18.23
C ASP A 94 14.73 -2.08 19.58
N PRO A 95 15.46 -1.72 20.66
CA PRO A 95 15.12 -2.13 22.00
C PRO A 95 13.66 -1.81 22.36
N LEU A 96 13.05 -2.60 23.25
CA LEU A 96 11.62 -2.55 23.50
C LEU A 96 11.12 -1.17 23.94
N ASP A 97 11.85 -0.49 24.79
CA ASP A 97 11.56 0.86 25.28
C ASP A 97 11.59 1.90 24.15
N GLU A 98 12.59 1.81 23.28
CA GLU A 98 12.73 2.67 22.12
C GLU A 98 11.65 2.37 21.07
N PHE A 99 11.33 1.11 20.85
CA PHE A 99 10.25 0.68 19.97
C PHE A 99 8.90 1.25 20.41
N GLN A 100 8.56 1.12 21.71
CA GLN A 100 7.33 1.67 22.29
C GLN A 100 7.30 3.20 22.17
N ARG A 101 8.42 3.87 22.45
CA ARG A 101 8.55 5.31 22.33
C ARG A 101 8.25 5.78 20.91
N LYS A 102 8.86 5.13 19.91
CA LYS A 102 8.66 5.47 18.49
C LYS A 102 7.23 5.24 18.02
N ILE A 103 6.61 4.12 18.38
CA ILE A 103 5.21 3.82 18.06
C ILE A 103 4.29 4.88 18.67
N SER A 104 4.45 5.16 19.97
CA SER A 104 3.64 6.17 20.67
C SER A 104 3.78 7.56 20.06
N ALA A 105 5.01 7.96 19.72
CA ALA A 105 5.25 9.26 19.09
C ALA A 105 4.65 9.33 17.68
N THR A 106 4.78 8.27 16.89
CA THR A 106 4.17 8.18 15.55
C THR A 106 2.66 8.28 15.62
N GLN A 107 2.02 7.56 16.55
CA GLN A 107 0.57 7.62 16.73
C GLN A 107 0.11 9.03 17.13
N ARG A 108 0.78 9.64 18.10
CA ARG A 108 0.46 11.03 18.51
C ARG A 108 0.59 12.01 17.34
N GLU A 109 1.62 11.87 16.52
CA GLU A 109 1.84 12.75 15.38
C GLU A 109 0.79 12.54 14.29
N ILE A 110 0.39 11.30 14.01
CA ILE A 110 -0.70 10.99 13.10
C ILE A 110 -2.01 11.58 13.65
N ASN A 111 -2.35 11.29 14.90
CA ASN A 111 -3.58 11.74 15.52
C ASN A 111 -3.67 13.29 15.61
N SER A 112 -2.59 13.98 15.99
CA SER A 112 -2.59 15.44 16.13
C SER A 112 -2.92 16.18 14.85
N ARG A 113 -2.79 15.55 13.70
CA ARG A 113 -3.03 16.15 12.38
C ARG A 113 -4.38 15.84 11.80
N TYR A 114 -4.97 14.74 12.25
CA TYR A 114 -6.29 14.33 11.82
C TYR A 114 -7.40 14.74 12.77
N LEU A 115 -7.07 14.93 14.07
CA LEU A 115 -7.99 15.42 15.09
C LEU A 115 -8.06 16.95 15.05
N GLY A 116 -8.47 17.53 13.93
CA GLY A 116 -9.11 18.82 13.95
C GLY A 116 -10.51 18.67 14.57
N GLU A 117 -10.60 18.86 15.87
CA GLU A 117 -11.79 19.24 16.65
C GLU A 117 -12.94 18.26 16.85
N GLU A 118 -13.00 17.07 16.28
CA GLU A 118 -14.05 16.09 16.62
C GLU A 118 -13.45 14.68 16.82
N ASP A 119 -13.87 14.02 17.91
CA ASP A 119 -13.48 12.66 18.36
C ASP A 119 -13.87 11.56 17.34
N VAL A 120 -13.18 11.49 16.24
CA VAL A 120 -13.34 10.38 15.28
C VAL A 120 -12.17 9.44 15.44
N ASP A 121 -12.44 8.15 15.51
CA ASP A 121 -11.42 7.09 15.56
C ASP A 121 -10.80 6.92 14.18
N ILE A 122 -9.86 7.83 13.86
CA ILE A 122 -9.31 8.04 12.51
C ILE A 122 -8.51 6.83 12.00
N LEU A 123 -8.00 6.00 12.92
CA LEU A 123 -7.31 4.78 12.53
C LEU A 123 -8.26 3.79 11.81
N ASP A 124 -9.55 3.83 12.11
CA ASP A 124 -10.57 2.98 11.47
C ASP A 124 -11.03 3.52 10.11
N GLU A 125 -11.07 4.83 9.91
CA GLU A 125 -11.53 5.44 8.66
C GLU A 125 -10.44 5.50 7.58
N ARG A 126 -9.16 5.46 7.96
CA ARG A 126 -8.03 5.56 7.03
C ARG A 126 -7.29 4.24 6.92
N LYS A 127 -6.87 3.96 5.70
CA LYS A 127 -6.06 2.78 5.40
C LYS A 127 -4.63 2.99 5.91
N ILE A 128 -4.41 2.77 7.21
CA ILE A 128 -3.10 2.79 7.85
C ILE A 128 -2.64 1.36 8.07
N MET A 129 -1.42 1.06 7.65
CA MET A 129 -0.79 -0.25 7.84
C MET A 129 0.55 -0.07 8.55
N CYS A 130 0.74 -0.75 9.68
CA CYS A 130 2.03 -0.80 10.35
C CYS A 130 2.83 -2.00 9.88
N VAL A 131 4.10 -1.77 9.54
CA VAL A 131 5.02 -2.78 9.03
C VAL A 131 6.28 -2.80 9.89
N LEU A 132 6.60 -3.97 10.47
CA LEU A 132 7.81 -4.21 11.21
C LEU A 132 8.92 -4.60 10.24
N THR A 133 9.95 -3.78 10.14
CA THR A 133 11.09 -4.02 9.25
C THR A 133 12.24 -4.71 9.96
N LYS A 134 13.18 -5.28 9.21
CA LYS A 134 14.42 -5.92 9.71
C LYS A 134 14.16 -7.08 10.67
N ILE A 135 13.10 -7.86 10.41
CA ILE A 135 12.74 -8.99 11.28
C ILE A 135 13.81 -10.09 11.32
N GLU A 136 14.73 -10.12 10.35
CA GLU A 136 15.88 -11.02 10.37
C GLU A 136 16.84 -10.79 11.54
N GLY A 137 16.76 -9.62 12.17
CA GLY A 137 17.60 -9.26 13.32
C GLY A 137 17.03 -9.62 14.69
N ILE A 138 15.83 -10.24 14.75
CA ILE A 138 15.14 -10.56 16.01
C ILE A 138 14.59 -11.99 16.00
N SER A 139 14.31 -12.52 17.20
CA SER A 139 13.66 -13.81 17.34
C SER A 139 12.15 -13.74 17.05
N GLU A 140 11.54 -14.89 16.77
CA GLU A 140 10.10 -14.99 16.56
C GLU A 140 9.31 -14.53 17.81
N THR A 141 9.81 -14.81 19.00
CA THR A 141 9.19 -14.36 20.26
C THR A 141 9.20 -12.84 20.39
N GLU A 142 10.31 -12.19 20.07
CA GLU A 142 10.42 -10.73 20.07
C GLU A 142 9.51 -10.10 19.00
N LEU A 143 9.40 -10.74 17.83
CA LEU A 143 8.49 -10.29 16.77
C LEU A 143 7.04 -10.33 17.27
N MET A 144 6.60 -11.44 17.87
CA MET A 144 5.24 -11.57 18.41
C MET A 144 4.94 -10.54 19.51
N GLU A 145 5.89 -10.27 20.40
CA GLU A 145 5.77 -9.25 21.44
C GLU A 145 5.57 -7.86 20.82
N LYS A 146 6.42 -7.48 19.86
CA LYS A 146 6.32 -6.18 19.17
C LYS A 146 5.04 -6.05 18.35
N GLN A 147 4.60 -7.13 17.71
CA GLN A 147 3.29 -7.16 17.03
C GLN A 147 2.13 -6.94 18.03
N SER A 148 2.21 -7.49 19.24
CA SER A 148 1.20 -7.25 20.26
C SER A 148 1.14 -5.79 20.68
N ILE A 149 2.30 -5.18 20.91
CA ILE A 149 2.41 -3.75 21.24
C ILE A 149 1.77 -2.89 20.13
N VAL A 150 2.09 -3.14 18.87
CA VAL A 150 1.53 -2.39 17.75
C VAL A 150 0.01 -2.47 17.71
N ARG A 151 -0.56 -3.66 17.98
CA ARG A 151 -2.03 -3.83 18.09
C ARG A 151 -2.65 -3.01 19.22
N GLU A 152 -1.98 -2.93 20.37
CA GLU A 152 -2.43 -2.12 21.52
C GLU A 152 -2.52 -0.64 21.18
N TYR A 153 -1.69 -0.16 20.23
CA TYR A 153 -1.75 1.19 19.70
C TYR A 153 -2.78 1.37 18.56
N GLY A 154 -3.58 0.36 18.24
CA GLY A 154 -4.68 0.46 17.29
C GLY A 154 -4.33 0.32 15.81
N TYR A 155 -3.09 -0.09 15.47
CA TYR A 155 -2.67 -0.25 14.06
C TYR A 155 -3.14 -1.55 13.37
N GLY A 156 -4.03 -2.32 14.00
CA GLY A 156 -4.46 -3.62 13.49
C GLY A 156 -3.38 -4.69 13.59
N GLN A 157 -3.34 -5.63 12.65
CA GLN A 157 -2.34 -6.70 12.62
C GLN A 157 -1.10 -6.25 11.84
N PRO A 158 0.03 -5.97 12.51
CA PRO A 158 1.24 -5.57 11.82
C PRO A 158 1.89 -6.75 11.10
N LEU A 159 2.43 -6.49 9.91
CA LEU A 159 3.21 -7.45 9.14
C LEU A 159 4.70 -7.27 9.41
N GLY A 160 5.42 -8.38 9.51
CA GLY A 160 6.87 -8.37 9.61
C GLY A 160 7.52 -8.60 8.26
N ILE A 161 8.53 -7.79 7.91
CA ILE A 161 9.29 -7.96 6.67
C ILE A 161 10.79 -7.88 6.88
N SER A 162 11.52 -8.57 6.02
CA SER A 162 12.93 -8.31 5.74
C SER A 162 13.10 -7.93 4.28
N VAL A 163 13.50 -6.69 4.02
CA VAL A 163 13.85 -6.23 2.67
C VAL A 163 15.13 -6.92 2.19
N HIS A 164 16.07 -7.15 3.10
CA HIS A 164 17.36 -7.77 2.79
C HIS A 164 17.21 -9.24 2.43
N GLU A 165 16.44 -9.99 3.22
CA GLU A 165 16.20 -11.43 3.05
C GLU A 165 15.02 -11.75 2.10
N ASN A 166 14.30 -10.73 1.64
CA ASN A 166 13.05 -10.88 0.85
C ASN A 166 11.93 -11.66 1.57
N ILE A 167 11.84 -11.53 2.89
CA ILE A 167 10.82 -12.18 3.71
C ILE A 167 9.61 -11.27 3.87
N GLY A 168 8.39 -11.81 3.77
CA GLY A 168 7.13 -11.13 4.05
C GLY A 168 6.70 -10.08 3.02
N LEU A 169 7.46 -9.88 1.93
CA LEU A 169 7.15 -8.83 0.93
C LEU A 169 5.94 -9.17 0.07
N THR A 170 5.74 -10.43 -0.28
CA THR A 170 4.57 -10.90 -1.04
C THR A 170 3.30 -10.76 -0.20
N GLU A 171 3.35 -11.24 1.04
CA GLU A 171 2.24 -11.13 2.00
C GLU A 171 1.87 -9.68 2.29
N LEU A 172 2.89 -8.79 2.39
CA LEU A 172 2.67 -7.36 2.54
C LEU A 172 1.97 -6.76 1.31
N GLN A 173 2.39 -7.13 0.11
CA GLN A 173 1.78 -6.66 -1.12
C GLN A 173 0.31 -7.11 -1.23
N GLU A 174 0.01 -8.36 -0.92
CA GLU A 174 -1.35 -8.90 -0.91
C GLU A 174 -2.24 -8.20 0.13
N ALA A 175 -1.73 -8.00 1.35
CA ALA A 175 -2.44 -7.28 2.40
C ALA A 175 -2.72 -5.83 2.01
N MET A 176 -1.74 -5.14 1.42
CA MET A 176 -1.89 -3.79 0.91
C MET A 176 -2.96 -3.71 -0.19
N LEU A 177 -2.93 -4.62 -1.17
CA LEU A 177 -3.92 -4.68 -2.25
C LEU A 177 -5.32 -4.95 -1.70
N THR A 178 -5.43 -5.88 -0.75
CA THR A 178 -6.70 -6.19 -0.08
C THR A 178 -7.24 -4.99 0.68
N GLN A 179 -6.40 -4.24 1.37
CA GLN A 179 -6.81 -3.04 2.09
C GLN A 179 -7.20 -1.89 1.16
N LEU A 180 -6.52 -1.74 0.02
CA LEU A 180 -6.82 -0.70 -0.98
C LEU A 180 -8.07 -1.01 -1.80
N PHE A 181 -8.22 -2.24 -2.25
CA PHE A 181 -9.23 -2.62 -3.26
C PHE A 181 -10.31 -3.57 -2.72
N GLY A 182 -10.15 -4.09 -1.51
CA GLY A 182 -10.99 -5.16 -0.96
C GLY A 182 -10.50 -6.55 -1.39
N SER A 183 -11.34 -7.55 -1.22
CA SER A 183 -11.02 -8.92 -1.68
C SER A 183 -10.93 -8.96 -3.21
N PRO A 184 -10.11 -9.86 -3.75
CA PRO A 184 -10.04 -10.06 -5.20
C PRO A 184 -11.41 -10.37 -5.79
N THR A 185 -11.64 -9.90 -7.01
CA THR A 185 -12.87 -10.16 -7.75
C THR A 185 -12.66 -11.34 -8.70
N THR A 186 -13.57 -12.29 -8.67
CA THR A 186 -13.57 -13.40 -9.63
C THR A 186 -14.37 -13.00 -10.87
N LEU A 187 -13.73 -13.05 -12.04
CA LEU A 187 -14.35 -12.81 -13.32
C LEU A 187 -14.47 -14.08 -14.13
N GLN A 188 -15.54 -14.23 -14.87
CA GLN A 188 -15.67 -15.24 -15.91
C GLN A 188 -15.57 -14.57 -17.28
N LEU A 189 -14.58 -14.96 -18.06
CA LEU A 189 -14.48 -14.60 -19.48
C LEU A 189 -15.18 -15.67 -20.30
N ILE A 190 -16.16 -15.25 -21.10
CA ILE A 190 -17.01 -16.16 -21.87
C ILE A 190 -16.43 -16.33 -23.26
N HIS A 191 -16.12 -17.58 -23.62
CA HIS A 191 -15.65 -17.93 -24.96
C HIS A 191 -16.71 -17.63 -26.03
N SER A 192 -16.25 -17.16 -27.17
CA SER A 192 -17.10 -16.97 -28.34
C SER A 192 -16.29 -17.21 -29.61
N GLU A 193 -16.86 -17.96 -30.53
CA GLU A 193 -16.27 -18.14 -31.86
C GLU A 193 -16.28 -16.86 -32.70
N ALA A 194 -17.18 -15.93 -32.37
CA ALA A 194 -17.28 -14.64 -33.03
C ALA A 194 -16.66 -13.53 -32.14
N GLY A 195 -15.73 -12.75 -32.68
CA GLY A 195 -15.17 -11.59 -32.01
C GLY A 195 -13.71 -11.74 -31.61
N ARG A 196 -13.29 -11.03 -30.52
CA ARG A 196 -11.90 -10.89 -30.09
C ARG A 196 -11.27 -12.15 -29.47
N GLY A 197 -12.07 -13.17 -29.16
CA GLY A 197 -11.63 -14.35 -28.42
C GLY A 197 -11.30 -14.07 -26.94
N ILE A 198 -11.01 -15.11 -26.18
CA ILE A 198 -10.68 -15.05 -24.74
C ILE A 198 -9.44 -14.19 -24.49
N GLU A 199 -8.41 -14.31 -25.33
CA GLU A 199 -7.15 -13.58 -25.18
C GLU A 199 -7.35 -12.07 -25.27
N GLY A 200 -8.28 -11.61 -26.11
CA GLY A 200 -8.60 -10.18 -26.21
C GLY A 200 -9.24 -9.62 -24.94
N TYR A 201 -10.14 -10.38 -24.31
CA TYR A 201 -10.75 -10.01 -23.05
C TYR A 201 -9.77 -10.13 -21.89
N LEU A 202 -8.91 -11.13 -21.90
CA LEU A 202 -7.84 -11.27 -20.91
C LEU A 202 -6.87 -10.09 -20.95
N SER A 203 -6.53 -9.58 -22.14
CA SER A 203 -5.73 -8.35 -22.28
C SER A 203 -6.41 -7.15 -21.64
N ASP A 204 -7.72 -6.98 -21.83
CA ASP A 204 -8.47 -5.89 -21.20
C ASP A 204 -8.49 -6.01 -19.68
N VAL A 205 -8.51 -7.24 -19.12
CA VAL A 205 -8.37 -7.48 -17.68
C VAL A 205 -6.98 -7.08 -17.19
N TYR A 206 -5.90 -7.44 -17.91
CA TYR A 206 -4.53 -7.04 -17.57
C TYR A 206 -4.35 -5.52 -17.56
N ASP A 207 -5.00 -4.82 -18.50
CA ASP A 207 -4.94 -3.35 -18.58
C ASP A 207 -5.73 -2.66 -17.47
N SER A 208 -6.69 -3.38 -16.85
CA SER A 208 -7.63 -2.82 -15.89
C SER A 208 -7.35 -3.19 -14.44
N GLY A 209 -6.62 -4.29 -14.18
CA GLY A 209 -6.39 -4.83 -12.84
C GLY A 209 -5.15 -5.72 -12.74
N MET A 210 -4.84 -6.16 -11.53
CA MET A 210 -3.74 -7.08 -11.26
C MET A 210 -4.29 -8.51 -11.15
N ILE A 211 -3.98 -9.34 -12.13
CA ILE A 211 -4.39 -10.74 -12.14
C ILE A 211 -3.57 -11.53 -11.12
N ILE A 212 -4.26 -12.30 -10.28
CA ILE A 212 -3.69 -13.20 -9.29
C ILE A 212 -3.58 -14.61 -9.86
N ASP A 213 -4.70 -15.09 -10.41
CA ASP A 213 -4.82 -16.43 -10.98
C ASP A 213 -5.72 -16.44 -12.21
N LYS A 214 -5.51 -17.42 -13.09
CA LYS A 214 -6.36 -17.65 -14.25
C LYS A 214 -6.45 -19.13 -14.56
N LYS A 215 -7.67 -19.61 -14.83
CA LYS A 215 -7.94 -21.01 -15.11
C LYS A 215 -8.86 -21.16 -16.31
N LEU A 216 -8.37 -21.81 -17.36
CA LEU A 216 -9.16 -22.20 -18.51
C LEU A 216 -10.10 -23.37 -18.14
N GLN A 217 -11.35 -23.30 -18.55
CA GLN A 217 -12.38 -24.31 -18.35
C GLN A 217 -12.56 -25.17 -19.60
N ASP A 218 -13.10 -26.37 -19.43
CA ASP A 218 -13.32 -27.34 -20.55
C ASP A 218 -14.27 -26.79 -21.63
N ASN A 219 -15.17 -25.88 -21.27
CA ASN A 219 -16.10 -25.22 -22.20
C ASN A 219 -15.47 -24.01 -22.95
N GLY A 220 -14.17 -23.83 -22.82
CA GLY A 220 -13.45 -22.70 -23.44
C GLY A 220 -13.55 -21.36 -22.70
N ASN A 221 -14.34 -21.28 -21.62
CA ASN A 221 -14.38 -20.08 -20.77
C ASN A 221 -13.13 -20.00 -19.89
N MET A 222 -12.85 -18.81 -19.34
CA MET A 222 -11.73 -18.63 -18.41
C MET A 222 -12.24 -17.98 -17.11
N ILE A 223 -11.82 -18.51 -15.98
CA ILE A 223 -11.97 -17.86 -14.68
C ILE A 223 -10.70 -17.10 -14.40
N VAL A 224 -10.85 -15.84 -13.97
CA VAL A 224 -9.74 -14.94 -13.63
C VAL A 224 -10.01 -14.34 -12.26
N GLU A 225 -9.04 -14.42 -11.37
CA GLU A 225 -9.05 -13.74 -10.08
C GLU A 225 -8.19 -12.50 -10.17
N VAL A 226 -8.75 -11.32 -9.81
CA VAL A 226 -8.12 -10.03 -10.10
C VAL A 226 -8.41 -9.00 -9.01
N TRP A 227 -7.39 -8.22 -8.60
CA TRP A 227 -7.60 -6.96 -7.91
C TRP A 227 -7.90 -5.85 -8.92
N ILE A 228 -9.08 -5.27 -8.82
CA ILE A 228 -9.54 -4.24 -9.73
C ILE A 228 -10.39 -3.22 -8.97
N ASN A 229 -10.21 -1.93 -9.25
CA ASN A 229 -11.06 -0.92 -8.62
C ASN A 229 -12.48 -0.95 -9.25
N LYS A 230 -13.48 -0.50 -8.47
CA LYS A 230 -14.89 -0.53 -8.86
C LYS A 230 -15.18 0.17 -10.18
N GLN A 231 -14.49 1.29 -10.48
CA GLN A 231 -14.71 2.05 -11.69
C GLN A 231 -14.17 1.32 -12.92
N SER A 232 -12.96 0.74 -12.82
CA SER A 232 -12.37 -0.06 -13.90
C SER A 232 -13.18 -1.33 -14.14
N LEU A 233 -13.64 -1.99 -13.08
CA LEU A 233 -14.51 -3.16 -13.16
C LEU A 233 -15.80 -2.84 -13.92
N ALA A 234 -16.48 -1.75 -13.56
CA ALA A 234 -17.72 -1.34 -14.22
C ALA A 234 -17.49 -1.05 -15.71
N ARG A 235 -16.39 -0.40 -16.08
CA ARG A 235 -16.01 -0.17 -17.48
C ARG A 235 -15.74 -1.47 -18.22
N LEU A 236 -14.94 -2.35 -17.63
CA LEU A 236 -14.56 -3.63 -18.21
C LEU A 236 -15.79 -4.49 -18.52
N VAL A 237 -16.70 -4.64 -17.56
CA VAL A 237 -17.93 -5.41 -17.73
C VAL A 237 -18.83 -4.77 -18.80
N SER A 238 -19.05 -3.46 -18.76
CA SER A 238 -19.91 -2.78 -19.73
C SER A 238 -19.37 -2.82 -21.16
N SER A 239 -18.04 -2.68 -21.34
CA SER A 239 -17.40 -2.72 -22.66
C SER A 239 -17.30 -4.11 -23.26
N SER A 240 -17.48 -5.15 -22.45
CA SER A 240 -17.40 -6.55 -22.88
C SER A 240 -18.66 -7.07 -23.58
N TYR A 241 -19.75 -6.31 -23.54
CA TYR A 241 -21.04 -6.73 -24.10
C TYR A 241 -21.51 -8.12 -23.61
N GLY A 242 -21.37 -8.37 -22.31
CA GLY A 242 -21.74 -9.64 -21.68
C GLY A 242 -20.73 -10.77 -21.86
N ARG A 243 -19.51 -10.48 -22.26
CA ARG A 243 -18.42 -11.46 -22.37
C ARG A 243 -17.53 -11.55 -21.12
N ILE A 244 -17.69 -10.61 -20.20
CA ILE A 244 -17.05 -10.63 -18.89
C ILE A 244 -18.14 -10.50 -17.84
N GLU A 245 -18.21 -11.48 -16.94
CA GLU A 245 -19.17 -11.53 -15.84
C GLU A 245 -18.44 -11.60 -14.50
N VAL A 246 -19.00 -10.96 -13.48
CA VAL A 246 -18.56 -11.07 -12.09
C VAL A 246 -19.23 -12.29 -11.47
N LYS A 247 -18.44 -13.11 -10.79
CA LYS A 247 -18.90 -14.36 -10.13
C LYS A 247 -19.09 -14.15 -8.63
#